data_fc6c462b52738d052350cf832419cdb1
#
_entry.id   fc6c462b52738d052350cf832419cdb1
#
_cell.length_a   1.000
_cell.length_b   1.000
_cell.length_c   1.000
_cell.angle_alpha   90.00
_cell.angle_beta   90.00
_cell.angle_gamma   90.00
#
_symmetry.space_group_name_H-M   'P 1'
#
loop_
_entity.id
_entity.type
_entity.pdbx_description
1 polymer ?
#
loop_
_entity_poly.entity_id
_entity_poly.type
_entity_poly.pdbx_seq_one_letter_code
_entity_poly.pdbx_strand_id
1 'polypeptide(L)'
;MKQRWRRPVSLALAWVLALSLSTGAWAAVSDERLADTVTDTAAYMYRTVKDPQVGSIGGEWAVLGLARSGYEVPEEYYQKYYATVESYVKACDGVLHDKKYTEYSRLIVALSSIGKDARDVAGYDLTKPLGDYGKTIWQGLNGPIWALIALDSKDYPMPENPEAATQATRQMYIDRILDCQLPDGGWSLFGGTAAASSGDGVSDPDITGMALQALAKYQDQAAVAKATEEALACMSKQQDASAGYASWGTTNSESCVQMIVALCELGIPLDDSRFVKNGKTMLDNLMTFYLPGNGFLHTADGSGSNQMASEQAFYGLIAAQRARDGRNSLYRMGDSLTVTGELAGAKPGEGLEGKDPAVTYMPIVDREATFPDITGVNAHKNQPAIESLASRGGISGKSDGNFD
;
A
#
# COMPACT_ATOMS: atom_id res chain seq x y z
N MET A 1 1.22 78.63 -14.60
CA MET A 1 1.13 77.84 -13.34
C MET A 1 0.04 76.79 -13.44
N LYS A 2 0.36 75.61 -14.01
CA LYS A 2 -0.49 74.39 -13.93
C LYS A 2 0.31 73.20 -14.42
N GLN A 3 1.20 72.65 -13.55
CA GLN A 3 1.83 71.36 -13.83
C GLN A 3 2.58 70.91 -12.59
N ARG A 4 1.89 70.23 -11.66
CA ARG A 4 2.57 69.54 -10.54
C ARG A 4 1.68 68.66 -9.64
N TRP A 5 0.74 67.86 -10.18
CA TRP A 5 -0.03 66.95 -9.31
C TRP A 5 -0.39 65.62 -9.94
N ARG A 6 0.43 65.09 -10.84
CA ARG A 6 0.12 63.76 -11.49
C ARG A 6 1.11 62.64 -11.20
N ARG A 7 2.12 62.86 -10.34
CA ARG A 7 3.13 61.81 -10.08
C ARG A 7 2.98 60.96 -8.80
N PRO A 8 2.30 61.31 -7.71
CA PRO A 8 2.23 60.47 -6.54
C PRO A 8 1.14 59.36 -6.63
N VAL A 9 0.08 59.56 -7.47
CA VAL A 9 -1.01 58.58 -7.55
C VAL A 9 -0.62 57.29 -8.29
N SER A 10 0.24 57.39 -9.30
CA SER A 10 0.71 56.24 -10.07
C SER A 10 1.68 55.33 -9.30
N LEU A 11 2.46 55.89 -8.39
CA LEU A 11 3.36 55.09 -7.52
C LEU A 11 2.59 54.38 -6.40
N ALA A 12 1.57 55.01 -5.83
CA ALA A 12 0.72 54.37 -4.82
C ALA A 12 -0.12 53.22 -5.38
N LEU A 13 -0.65 53.33 -6.63
CA LEU A 13 -1.33 52.21 -7.28
C LEU A 13 -0.39 51.04 -7.63
N ALA A 14 0.87 51.33 -8.02
CA ALA A 14 1.85 50.28 -8.29
C ALA A 14 2.24 49.51 -7.02
N TRP A 15 2.31 50.15 -5.86
CA TRP A 15 2.57 49.51 -4.57
C TRP A 15 1.36 48.73 -4.04
N VAL A 16 0.15 49.20 -4.27
CA VAL A 16 -1.08 48.47 -3.91
C VAL A 16 -1.27 47.24 -4.80
N LEU A 17 -0.92 47.30 -6.08
CA LEU A 17 -0.94 46.14 -6.99
C LEU A 17 0.19 45.15 -6.67
N ALA A 18 1.37 45.61 -6.21
CA ALA A 18 2.46 44.74 -5.78
C ALA A 18 2.19 44.06 -4.42
N LEU A 19 1.42 44.70 -3.52
CA LEU A 19 0.99 44.10 -2.25
C LEU A 19 -0.24 43.15 -2.39
N SER A 20 -1.05 43.32 -3.43
CA SER A 20 -2.19 42.44 -3.69
C SER A 20 -1.82 41.17 -4.47
N LEU A 21 -0.58 41.06 -4.95
CA LEU A 21 -0.03 39.83 -5.58
C LEU A 21 0.76 38.95 -4.62
N SER A 22 0.91 39.35 -3.36
CA SER A 22 1.42 38.51 -2.28
C SER A 22 0.28 37.83 -1.52
N THR A 23 -0.76 37.37 -2.17
CA THR A 23 -1.52 36.20 -1.65
C THR A 23 -0.51 35.06 -1.68
N GLY A 24 -0.06 34.63 -0.51
CA GLY A 24 0.95 33.62 -0.37
C GLY A 24 0.68 32.46 -1.31
N ALA A 25 1.42 32.38 -2.39
CA ALA A 25 1.60 31.15 -3.09
C ALA A 25 2.21 30.22 -2.05
N TRP A 26 1.41 29.34 -1.47
CA TRP A 26 1.93 28.23 -0.71
C TRP A 26 2.78 27.47 -1.72
N ALA A 27 4.09 27.57 -1.55
CA ALA A 27 5.01 26.88 -2.44
C ALA A 27 4.73 25.38 -2.24
N ALA A 28 4.31 24.69 -3.30
CA ALA A 28 4.22 23.23 -3.29
C ALA A 28 5.52 22.64 -2.75
N VAL A 29 5.47 21.47 -2.12
CA VAL A 29 6.65 20.77 -1.60
C VAL A 29 7.72 20.74 -2.68
N SER A 30 8.86 21.40 -2.46
CA SER A 30 9.97 21.44 -3.40
C SER A 30 10.65 20.08 -3.53
N ASP A 31 11.41 19.87 -4.62
CA ASP A 31 12.16 18.64 -4.82
C ASP A 31 13.20 18.42 -3.72
N GLU A 32 13.88 19.48 -3.27
CA GLU A 32 14.82 19.46 -2.16
C GLU A 32 14.14 19.00 -0.87
N ARG A 33 12.99 19.61 -0.51
CA ARG A 33 12.24 19.22 0.69
C ARG A 33 11.75 17.78 0.62
N LEU A 34 11.31 17.33 -0.56
CA LEU A 34 10.89 15.93 -0.76
C LEU A 34 12.07 14.99 -0.55
N ALA A 35 13.22 15.27 -1.16
CA ALA A 35 14.45 14.46 -1.03
C ALA A 35 14.94 14.39 0.43
N ASP A 36 14.96 15.53 1.14
CA ASP A 36 15.32 15.59 2.56
C ASP A 36 14.37 14.76 3.41
N THR A 37 13.04 14.87 3.16
CA THR A 37 12.04 14.11 3.91
C THR A 37 12.14 12.60 3.62
N VAL A 38 12.40 12.20 2.36
CA VAL A 38 12.66 10.79 2.00
C VAL A 38 13.89 10.28 2.75
N THR A 39 14.98 11.04 2.77
CA THR A 39 16.22 10.65 3.45
C THR A 39 16.04 10.51 4.96
N ASP A 40 15.38 11.47 5.58
CA ASP A 40 15.09 11.46 7.03
C ASP A 40 14.16 10.28 7.40
N THR A 41 13.11 10.04 6.59
CA THR A 41 12.19 8.93 6.81
C THR A 41 12.88 7.58 6.58
N ALA A 42 13.78 7.47 5.60
CA ALA A 42 14.59 6.27 5.38
C ALA A 42 15.48 5.98 6.58
N ALA A 43 16.15 7.00 7.12
CA ALA A 43 16.97 6.87 8.32
C ALA A 43 16.12 6.43 9.54
N TYR A 44 14.91 6.98 9.67
CA TYR A 44 13.95 6.54 10.70
C TYR A 44 13.56 5.08 10.51
N MET A 45 13.15 4.66 9.31
CA MET A 45 12.79 3.27 9.00
C MET A 45 13.93 2.30 9.29
N TYR A 46 15.13 2.59 8.80
CA TYR A 46 16.31 1.75 9.02
C TYR A 46 16.67 1.61 10.50
N ARG A 47 16.46 2.66 11.30
CA ARG A 47 16.71 2.66 12.74
C ARG A 47 15.65 1.90 13.53
N THR A 48 14.37 1.99 13.13
CA THR A 48 13.25 1.38 13.86
C THR A 48 12.98 -0.05 13.44
N VAL A 49 13.17 -0.37 12.15
CA VAL A 49 12.98 -1.72 11.60
C VAL A 49 14.35 -2.33 11.30
N LYS A 50 15.10 -2.64 12.35
CA LYS A 50 16.47 -3.19 12.22
C LYS A 50 16.49 -4.61 11.67
N ASP A 51 15.51 -5.40 12.06
CA ASP A 51 15.38 -6.81 11.72
C ASP A 51 13.98 -7.05 11.13
N PRO A 52 13.75 -6.74 9.84
CA PRO A 52 12.42 -6.87 9.25
C PRO A 52 11.93 -8.32 9.24
N GLN A 53 10.65 -8.49 9.54
CA GLN A 53 9.97 -9.78 9.58
C GLN A 53 9.06 -9.97 8.37
N VAL A 54 8.55 -11.20 8.19
CA VAL A 54 7.39 -11.44 7.34
C VAL A 54 6.15 -10.87 8.03
N GLY A 55 5.53 -9.87 7.43
CA GLY A 55 4.37 -9.16 7.98
C GLY A 55 4.33 -7.70 7.54
N SER A 56 3.14 -7.10 7.47
CA SER A 56 2.99 -5.75 6.92
C SER A 56 3.74 -4.70 7.75
N ILE A 57 3.56 -4.68 9.06
CA ILE A 57 4.18 -3.69 9.95
C ILE A 57 5.51 -4.22 10.46
N GLY A 58 6.59 -3.49 10.22
CA GLY A 58 7.96 -3.91 10.57
C GLY A 58 8.51 -4.98 9.63
N GLY A 59 7.98 -5.08 8.43
CA GLY A 59 8.35 -6.10 7.43
C GLY A 59 8.36 -5.55 6.01
N GLU A 60 7.50 -6.09 5.16
CA GLU A 60 7.55 -5.90 3.70
C GLU A 60 7.52 -4.43 3.28
N TRP A 61 6.71 -3.58 3.92
CA TRP A 61 6.60 -2.17 3.53
C TRP A 61 7.86 -1.38 3.85
N ALA A 62 8.50 -1.65 5.00
CA ALA A 62 9.78 -1.04 5.34
C ALA A 62 10.88 -1.48 4.36
N VAL A 63 10.92 -2.77 4.01
CA VAL A 63 11.88 -3.32 3.03
C VAL A 63 11.66 -2.72 1.65
N LEU A 64 10.42 -2.68 1.16
CA LEU A 64 10.07 -2.03 -0.10
C LEU A 64 10.54 -0.57 -0.12
N GLY A 65 10.19 0.19 0.92
CA GLY A 65 10.55 1.59 1.03
C GLY A 65 12.07 1.79 0.99
N LEU A 66 12.83 1.10 1.83
CA LEU A 66 14.28 1.20 1.86
C LEU A 66 14.92 0.80 0.53
N ALA A 67 14.47 -0.30 -0.08
CA ALA A 67 15.00 -0.79 -1.35
C ALA A 67 14.71 0.16 -2.53
N ARG A 68 13.62 0.91 -2.49
CA ARG A 68 13.20 1.81 -3.58
C ARG A 68 13.63 3.27 -3.37
N SER A 69 14.05 3.65 -2.15
CA SER A 69 14.38 5.04 -1.79
C SER A 69 15.69 5.55 -2.39
N GLY A 70 16.66 4.67 -2.63
CA GLY A 70 18.03 5.06 -2.94
C GLY A 70 18.86 5.44 -1.69
N TYR A 71 18.29 5.32 -0.49
CA TYR A 71 19.03 5.46 0.76
C TYR A 71 20.03 4.32 0.91
N GLU A 72 21.24 4.64 1.38
CA GLU A 72 22.30 3.65 1.53
C GLU A 72 22.02 2.73 2.72
N VAL A 73 21.62 1.49 2.42
CA VAL A 73 21.38 0.42 3.39
C VAL A 73 22.38 -0.70 3.11
N PRO A 74 23.11 -1.20 4.11
CA PRO A 74 24.01 -2.35 3.92
C PRO A 74 23.26 -3.55 3.32
N GLU A 75 23.89 -4.22 2.35
CA GLU A 75 23.28 -5.40 1.70
C GLU A 75 22.91 -6.51 2.70
N GLU A 76 23.67 -6.62 3.79
CA GLU A 76 23.40 -7.55 4.89
C GLU A 76 21.99 -7.40 5.47
N TYR A 77 21.42 -6.20 5.51
CA TYR A 77 20.05 -5.96 5.96
C TYR A 77 19.04 -6.74 5.12
N TYR A 78 19.18 -6.66 3.80
CA TYR A 78 18.31 -7.38 2.87
C TYR A 78 18.58 -8.88 2.84
N GLN A 79 19.83 -9.31 3.02
CA GLN A 79 20.19 -10.71 3.14
C GLN A 79 19.57 -11.35 4.40
N LYS A 80 19.59 -10.64 5.54
CA LYS A 80 18.90 -11.06 6.77
C LYS A 80 17.40 -11.18 6.56
N TYR A 81 16.80 -10.16 5.95
CA TYR A 81 15.37 -10.21 5.62
C TYR A 81 15.04 -11.42 4.74
N TYR A 82 15.81 -11.66 3.69
CA TYR A 82 15.58 -12.82 2.82
C TYR A 82 15.71 -14.14 3.56
N ALA A 83 16.73 -14.31 4.40
CA ALA A 83 16.88 -15.49 5.24
C ALA A 83 15.70 -15.68 6.23
N THR A 84 15.16 -14.58 6.76
CA THR A 84 13.93 -14.58 7.56
C THR A 84 12.74 -15.09 6.75
N VAL A 85 12.58 -14.59 5.52
CA VAL A 85 11.53 -15.04 4.59
C VAL A 85 11.66 -16.53 4.28
N GLU A 86 12.86 -17.01 3.91
CA GLU A 86 13.08 -18.43 3.62
C GLU A 86 12.75 -19.32 4.81
N SER A 87 13.15 -18.91 6.01
CA SER A 87 12.86 -19.65 7.24
C SER A 87 11.36 -19.70 7.52
N TYR A 88 10.65 -18.58 7.32
CA TYR A 88 9.20 -18.51 7.48
C TYR A 88 8.47 -19.39 6.46
N VAL A 89 8.85 -19.29 5.18
CA VAL A 89 8.24 -20.06 4.09
C VAL A 89 8.44 -21.56 4.31
N LYS A 90 9.62 -21.99 4.74
CA LYS A 90 9.89 -23.39 5.12
C LYS A 90 9.04 -23.84 6.30
N ALA A 91 8.90 -23.00 7.33
CA ALA A 91 8.13 -23.34 8.53
C ALA A 91 6.64 -23.53 8.27
N CYS A 92 6.10 -22.88 7.24
CA CYS A 92 4.69 -23.01 6.84
C CYS A 92 4.49 -23.84 5.55
N ASP A 93 5.50 -24.63 5.13
CA ASP A 93 5.45 -25.47 3.93
C ASP A 93 4.99 -24.71 2.67
N GLY A 94 5.38 -23.44 2.52
CA GLY A 94 5.00 -22.58 1.42
C GLY A 94 3.56 -22.02 1.49
N VAL A 95 2.78 -22.37 2.51
CA VAL A 95 1.41 -21.87 2.71
C VAL A 95 1.41 -20.73 3.72
N LEU A 96 1.51 -19.49 3.22
CA LEU A 96 1.56 -18.31 4.08
C LEU A 96 0.23 -18.07 4.81
N HIS A 97 -0.88 -18.31 4.12
CA HIS A 97 -2.23 -18.21 4.69
C HIS A 97 -3.25 -18.93 3.81
N ASP A 98 -4.24 -19.60 4.42
CA ASP A 98 -5.24 -20.38 3.69
C ASP A 98 -6.26 -19.51 2.94
N LYS A 99 -6.52 -18.29 3.40
CA LYS A 99 -7.57 -17.40 2.91
C LYS A 99 -7.08 -16.01 2.52
N LYS A 100 -6.02 -15.47 3.18
CA LYS A 100 -5.54 -14.12 2.95
C LYS A 100 -4.43 -14.12 1.92
N TYR A 101 -4.80 -14.15 0.64
CA TYR A 101 -3.82 -14.23 -0.46
C TYR A 101 -3.06 -12.92 -0.70
N THR A 102 -3.49 -11.82 -0.08
CA THR A 102 -2.69 -10.59 0.00
C THR A 102 -1.38 -10.78 0.77
N GLU A 103 -1.26 -11.82 1.62
CA GLU A 103 0.01 -12.16 2.27
C GLU A 103 1.07 -12.56 1.23
N TYR A 104 0.69 -13.38 0.24
CA TYR A 104 1.58 -13.73 -0.88
C TYR A 104 1.93 -12.49 -1.71
N SER A 105 0.90 -11.71 -2.09
CA SER A 105 1.10 -10.53 -2.94
C SER A 105 2.05 -9.53 -2.32
N ARG A 106 1.90 -9.22 -1.03
CA ARG A 106 2.77 -8.29 -0.31
C ARG A 106 4.21 -8.80 -0.26
N LEU A 107 4.41 -10.09 0.05
CA LEU A 107 5.73 -10.69 0.11
C LEU A 107 6.40 -10.71 -1.28
N ILE A 108 5.66 -11.02 -2.35
CA ILE A 108 6.16 -10.95 -3.73
C ILE A 108 6.66 -9.54 -4.06
N VAL A 109 5.91 -8.50 -3.70
CA VAL A 109 6.29 -7.10 -3.93
C VAL A 109 7.60 -6.77 -3.21
N ALA A 110 7.74 -7.16 -1.94
CA ALA A 110 8.97 -6.92 -1.18
C ALA A 110 10.17 -7.67 -1.76
N LEU A 111 10.00 -8.96 -2.09
CA LEU A 111 11.05 -9.76 -2.73
C LEU A 111 11.48 -9.18 -4.08
N SER A 112 10.51 -8.75 -4.89
CA SER A 112 10.78 -8.08 -6.16
C SER A 112 11.61 -6.82 -5.99
N SER A 113 11.39 -6.05 -4.93
CA SER A 113 12.12 -4.80 -4.66
C SER A 113 13.60 -5.02 -4.34
N ILE A 114 13.96 -6.17 -3.79
CA ILE A 114 15.33 -6.55 -3.47
C ILE A 114 15.96 -7.51 -4.51
N GLY A 115 15.27 -7.73 -5.63
CA GLY A 115 15.77 -8.51 -6.75
C GLY A 115 15.71 -10.03 -6.58
N LYS A 116 15.00 -10.53 -5.56
CA LYS A 116 14.76 -11.96 -5.36
C LYS A 116 13.58 -12.45 -6.20
N ASP A 117 13.68 -13.69 -6.70
CA ASP A 117 12.61 -14.31 -7.47
C ASP A 117 11.58 -14.97 -6.55
N ALA A 118 10.37 -14.47 -6.55
CA ALA A 118 9.29 -14.99 -5.72
C ALA A 118 8.80 -16.39 -6.15
N ARG A 119 9.23 -16.88 -7.32
CA ARG A 119 8.90 -18.22 -7.82
C ARG A 119 9.80 -19.32 -7.25
N ASP A 120 10.88 -18.94 -6.57
CA ASP A 120 11.78 -19.89 -5.92
C ASP A 120 12.28 -19.30 -4.59
N VAL A 121 11.46 -19.46 -3.56
CA VAL A 121 11.81 -19.07 -2.19
C VAL A 121 11.89 -20.33 -1.35
N ALA A 122 13.09 -20.74 -1.04
CA ALA A 122 13.31 -22.00 -0.29
C ALA A 122 12.70 -23.24 -0.96
N GLY A 123 12.58 -23.24 -2.29
CA GLY A 123 11.97 -24.31 -3.09
C GLY A 123 10.45 -24.18 -3.31
N TYR A 124 9.85 -23.10 -2.87
CA TYR A 124 8.41 -22.83 -3.05
C TYR A 124 8.17 -21.67 -4.02
N ASP A 125 7.19 -21.83 -4.91
CA ASP A 125 6.69 -20.76 -5.77
C ASP A 125 5.57 -20.00 -5.07
N LEU A 126 5.89 -18.80 -4.56
CA LEU A 126 4.92 -17.94 -3.87
C LEU A 126 3.95 -17.24 -4.82
N THR A 127 4.18 -17.30 -6.14
CA THR A 127 3.23 -16.76 -7.12
C THR A 127 2.12 -17.76 -7.42
N LYS A 128 2.36 -19.07 -7.30
CA LYS A 128 1.41 -20.15 -7.61
C LYS A 128 0.03 -19.96 -6.97
N PRO A 129 -0.10 -19.56 -5.68
CA PRO A 129 -1.40 -19.31 -5.06
C PRO A 129 -2.25 -18.27 -5.79
N LEU A 130 -1.63 -17.25 -6.40
CA LEU A 130 -2.35 -16.22 -7.17
C LEU A 130 -2.95 -16.75 -8.48
N GLY A 131 -2.71 -18.00 -8.84
CA GLY A 131 -3.42 -18.74 -9.90
C GLY A 131 -4.80 -19.26 -9.48
N ASP A 132 -5.16 -19.22 -8.19
CA ASP A 132 -6.48 -19.60 -7.69
C ASP A 132 -7.38 -18.37 -7.59
N TYR A 133 -8.32 -18.24 -8.55
CA TYR A 133 -9.21 -17.09 -8.60
C TYR A 133 -10.11 -17.01 -7.35
N GLY A 134 -10.74 -18.13 -6.96
CA GLY A 134 -11.70 -18.14 -5.86
C GLY A 134 -11.08 -17.74 -4.53
N LYS A 135 -9.90 -18.24 -4.23
CA LYS A 135 -9.19 -17.90 -2.99
C LYS A 135 -8.62 -16.48 -3.03
N THR A 136 -8.14 -16.01 -4.18
CA THR A 136 -7.60 -14.65 -4.31
C THR A 136 -8.67 -13.59 -4.06
N ILE A 137 -9.89 -13.75 -4.61
CA ILE A 137 -10.97 -12.77 -4.43
C ILE A 137 -11.66 -12.84 -3.07
N TRP A 138 -11.31 -13.79 -2.21
CA TRP A 138 -11.97 -13.99 -0.92
C TRP A 138 -11.88 -12.76 0.00
N GLN A 139 -10.80 -11.96 -0.05
CA GLN A 139 -10.62 -10.74 0.71
C GLN A 139 -11.27 -9.50 0.05
N GLY A 140 -12.34 -9.66 -0.72
CA GLY A 140 -12.92 -8.57 -1.49
C GLY A 140 -11.95 -8.07 -2.56
N LEU A 141 -11.97 -6.77 -2.83
CA LEU A 141 -11.14 -6.17 -3.88
C LEU A 141 -9.65 -6.13 -3.56
N ASN A 142 -9.26 -6.21 -2.29
CA ASN A 142 -7.83 -6.30 -1.93
C ASN A 142 -7.14 -7.49 -2.62
N GLY A 143 -7.83 -8.62 -2.78
CA GLY A 143 -7.28 -9.80 -3.44
C GLY A 143 -6.82 -9.55 -4.87
N PRO A 144 -7.73 -9.27 -5.81
CA PRO A 144 -7.37 -9.07 -7.22
C PRO A 144 -6.48 -7.84 -7.43
N ILE A 145 -6.66 -6.75 -6.68
CA ILE A 145 -5.81 -5.56 -6.73
C ILE A 145 -4.35 -5.93 -6.44
N TRP A 146 -4.10 -6.53 -5.28
CA TRP A 146 -2.73 -6.85 -4.87
C TRP A 146 -2.13 -8.00 -5.67
N ALA A 147 -2.95 -8.93 -6.20
CA ALA A 147 -2.47 -9.95 -7.13
C ALA A 147 -1.91 -9.34 -8.43
N LEU A 148 -2.62 -8.37 -9.01
CA LEU A 148 -2.12 -7.66 -10.21
C LEU A 148 -0.85 -6.88 -9.88
N ILE A 149 -0.80 -6.08 -8.82
CA ILE A 149 0.39 -5.31 -8.41
C ILE A 149 1.59 -6.26 -8.23
N ALA A 150 1.40 -7.37 -7.53
CA ALA A 150 2.46 -8.33 -7.26
C ALA A 150 3.00 -8.98 -8.53
N LEU A 151 2.11 -9.52 -9.37
CA LEU A 151 2.49 -10.19 -10.61
C LEU A 151 3.12 -9.22 -11.62
N ASP A 152 2.69 -7.95 -11.61
CA ASP A 152 3.21 -6.94 -12.52
C ASP A 152 4.49 -6.26 -12.05
N SER A 153 4.85 -6.43 -10.78
CA SER A 153 6.02 -5.78 -10.18
C SER A 153 7.34 -6.15 -10.89
N LYS A 154 7.47 -7.39 -11.33
CA LYS A 154 8.60 -7.92 -12.11
C LYS A 154 8.15 -8.67 -13.36
N ASP A 155 7.00 -8.33 -13.92
CA ASP A 155 6.43 -8.96 -15.10
C ASP A 155 6.37 -10.51 -14.97
N TYR A 156 6.04 -11.00 -13.76
CA TYR A 156 5.84 -12.44 -13.57
C TYR A 156 4.75 -12.96 -14.51
N PRO A 157 4.92 -14.12 -15.14
CA PRO A 157 3.83 -14.74 -15.89
C PRO A 157 2.65 -15.05 -14.98
N MET A 158 1.45 -15.16 -15.54
CA MET A 158 0.31 -15.67 -14.78
C MET A 158 0.61 -17.10 -14.33
N PRO A 159 0.63 -17.37 -13.00
CA PRO A 159 1.02 -18.69 -12.52
C PRO A 159 -0.06 -19.73 -12.79
N GLU A 160 0.35 -20.93 -13.19
CA GLU A 160 -0.53 -22.08 -13.24
C GLU A 160 -0.70 -22.69 -11.84
N ASN A 161 -1.94 -22.96 -11.46
CA ASN A 161 -2.26 -23.63 -10.20
C ASN A 161 -3.23 -24.82 -10.48
N PRO A 162 -2.70 -26.03 -10.68
CA PRO A 162 -3.52 -27.20 -10.96
C PRO A 162 -4.51 -27.58 -9.84
N GLU A 163 -4.30 -27.04 -8.63
CA GLU A 163 -5.17 -27.29 -7.47
C GLU A 163 -6.33 -26.29 -7.38
N ALA A 164 -6.29 -25.24 -8.22
CA ALA A 164 -7.33 -24.22 -8.23
C ALA A 164 -8.64 -24.76 -8.78
N ALA A 165 -9.76 -24.51 -8.10
CA ALA A 165 -11.09 -24.81 -8.64
C ALA A 165 -11.40 -23.96 -9.89
N THR A 166 -10.83 -22.76 -9.97
CA THR A 166 -10.89 -21.86 -11.12
C THR A 166 -9.53 -21.25 -11.33
N GLN A 167 -8.86 -21.62 -12.42
CA GLN A 167 -7.59 -21.02 -12.82
C GLN A 167 -7.80 -19.54 -13.14
N ALA A 168 -7.08 -18.68 -12.44
CA ALA A 168 -7.14 -17.24 -12.66
C ALA A 168 -6.42 -16.82 -13.94
N THR A 169 -6.88 -15.71 -14.52
CA THR A 169 -6.14 -14.94 -15.52
C THR A 169 -6.05 -13.47 -15.05
N ARG A 170 -5.11 -12.70 -15.60
CA ARG A 170 -5.05 -11.25 -15.32
C ARG A 170 -6.36 -10.56 -15.69
N GLN A 171 -6.95 -10.95 -16.82
CA GLN A 171 -8.22 -10.34 -17.25
C GLN A 171 -9.34 -10.58 -16.25
N MET A 172 -9.43 -11.75 -15.66
CA MET A 172 -10.44 -12.03 -14.62
C MET A 172 -10.29 -11.13 -13.39
N TYR A 173 -9.06 -10.78 -13.02
CA TYR A 173 -8.82 -9.84 -11.92
C TYR A 173 -9.19 -8.40 -12.32
N ILE A 174 -8.85 -7.99 -13.55
CA ILE A 174 -9.24 -6.69 -14.11
C ILE A 174 -10.77 -6.59 -14.16
N ASP A 175 -11.44 -7.58 -14.75
CA ASP A 175 -12.90 -7.62 -14.86
C ASP A 175 -13.56 -7.55 -13.47
N ARG A 176 -13.01 -8.29 -12.49
CA ARG A 176 -13.52 -8.25 -11.11
C ARG A 176 -13.42 -6.87 -10.48
N ILE A 177 -12.33 -6.14 -10.73
CA ILE A 177 -12.20 -4.76 -10.25
C ILE A 177 -13.22 -3.86 -10.94
N LEU A 178 -13.33 -3.95 -12.27
CA LEU A 178 -14.28 -3.15 -13.05
C LEU A 178 -15.74 -3.41 -12.66
N ASP A 179 -16.13 -4.67 -12.50
CA ASP A 179 -17.49 -5.08 -12.11
C ASP A 179 -17.89 -4.58 -10.71
N CYS A 180 -16.92 -4.27 -9.88
CA CYS A 180 -17.14 -3.77 -8.53
C CYS A 180 -17.08 -2.24 -8.43
N GLN A 181 -16.92 -1.52 -9.54
CA GLN A 181 -16.97 -0.06 -9.53
C GLN A 181 -18.33 0.45 -9.06
N LEU A 182 -18.32 1.42 -8.16
CA LEU A 182 -19.54 2.01 -7.59
C LEU A 182 -20.11 3.10 -8.51
N PRO A 183 -21.40 3.42 -8.36
CA PRO A 183 -22.05 4.45 -9.20
C PRO A 183 -21.45 5.85 -9.07
N ASP A 184 -20.72 6.15 -7.98
CA ASP A 184 -20.02 7.42 -7.80
C ASP A 184 -18.65 7.44 -8.52
N GLY A 185 -18.22 6.31 -9.09
CA GLY A 185 -17.05 6.16 -9.92
C GLY A 185 -15.83 5.54 -9.23
N GLY A 186 -15.81 5.39 -7.91
CA GLY A 186 -14.70 4.76 -7.21
C GLY A 186 -15.02 3.33 -6.75
N TRP A 187 -14.30 2.85 -5.74
CA TRP A 187 -14.45 1.49 -5.20
C TRP A 187 -14.52 1.47 -3.68
N SER A 188 -15.20 0.46 -3.13
CA SER A 188 -15.14 0.05 -1.75
C SER A 188 -14.68 -1.41 -1.66
N LEU A 189 -14.38 -1.90 -0.46
CA LEU A 189 -13.76 -3.22 -0.25
C LEU A 189 -14.53 -4.38 -0.92
N PHE A 190 -15.84 -4.35 -0.89
CA PHE A 190 -16.66 -5.41 -1.47
C PHE A 190 -17.31 -5.04 -2.80
N GLY A 191 -17.55 -3.76 -3.05
CA GLY A 191 -18.07 -3.22 -4.32
C GLY A 191 -19.42 -3.77 -4.79
N GLY A 192 -19.91 -3.26 -5.93
CA GLY A 192 -21.06 -3.79 -6.65
C GLY A 192 -22.36 -3.84 -5.84
N THR A 193 -23.22 -4.83 -6.15
CA THR A 193 -24.53 -5.03 -5.48
C THR A 193 -24.42 -5.45 -4.02
N ALA A 194 -23.31 -6.06 -3.62
CA ALA A 194 -23.05 -6.41 -2.21
C ALA A 194 -22.81 -5.17 -1.35
N ALA A 195 -22.16 -4.14 -1.89
CA ALA A 195 -21.95 -2.88 -1.20
C ALA A 195 -23.29 -2.14 -0.93
N ALA A 196 -24.23 -2.20 -1.87
CA ALA A 196 -25.55 -1.57 -1.71
C ALA A 196 -26.36 -2.18 -0.55
N SER A 197 -26.12 -3.45 -0.20
CA SER A 197 -26.81 -4.14 0.90
C SER A 197 -26.10 -3.99 2.26
N SER A 198 -24.80 -3.67 2.28
CA SER A 198 -24.00 -3.49 3.49
C SER A 198 -23.87 -2.05 3.98
N GLY A 199 -24.40 -1.09 3.23
CA GLY A 199 -24.19 0.35 3.51
C GLY A 199 -22.86 0.91 2.94
N ASP A 200 -22.04 0.10 2.28
CA ASP A 200 -20.77 0.48 1.66
C ASP A 200 -20.94 1.06 0.25
N GLY A 201 -22.06 1.74 0.00
CA GLY A 201 -22.38 2.33 -1.32
C GLY A 201 -21.58 3.59 -1.68
N VAL A 202 -20.60 3.96 -0.88
CA VAL A 202 -19.73 5.12 -1.08
C VAL A 202 -18.30 4.66 -1.29
N SER A 203 -17.63 5.24 -2.27
CA SER A 203 -16.24 4.94 -2.56
C SER A 203 -15.32 5.31 -1.40
N ASP A 204 -14.41 4.39 -1.08
CA ASP A 204 -13.35 4.57 -0.10
C ASP A 204 -12.06 5.00 -0.82
N PRO A 205 -11.34 6.04 -0.36
CA PRO A 205 -10.14 6.54 -1.02
C PRO A 205 -8.98 5.52 -1.00
N ASP A 206 -8.89 4.67 0.03
CA ASP A 206 -7.83 3.66 0.12
C ASP A 206 -8.03 2.59 -0.95
N ILE A 207 -9.24 2.03 -1.02
CA ILE A 207 -9.56 0.99 -2.00
C ILE A 207 -9.53 1.56 -3.42
N THR A 208 -10.04 2.77 -3.62
CA THR A 208 -10.01 3.43 -4.94
C THR A 208 -8.58 3.72 -5.37
N GLY A 209 -7.74 4.24 -4.48
CA GLY A 209 -6.32 4.46 -4.76
C GLY A 209 -5.60 3.17 -5.14
N MET A 210 -5.77 2.09 -4.37
CA MET A 210 -5.17 0.80 -4.67
C MET A 210 -5.69 0.18 -5.97
N ALA A 211 -6.99 0.31 -6.29
CA ALA A 211 -7.54 -0.15 -7.56
C ALA A 211 -6.91 0.59 -8.75
N LEU A 212 -6.76 1.91 -8.65
CA LEU A 212 -6.08 2.72 -9.67
C LEU A 212 -4.62 2.31 -9.85
N GLN A 213 -3.89 1.99 -8.76
CA GLN A 213 -2.52 1.47 -8.82
C GLN A 213 -2.45 0.16 -9.61
N ALA A 214 -3.35 -0.77 -9.34
CA ALA A 214 -3.41 -2.06 -10.04
C ALA A 214 -3.77 -1.91 -11.52
N LEU A 215 -4.69 -1.00 -11.85
CA LEU A 215 -5.18 -0.76 -13.20
C LEU A 215 -4.25 0.11 -14.06
N ALA A 216 -3.22 0.72 -13.46
CA ALA A 216 -2.31 1.65 -14.16
C ALA A 216 -1.59 1.03 -15.37
N LYS A 217 -1.32 -0.28 -15.36
CA LYS A 217 -0.67 -1.01 -16.45
C LYS A 217 -1.61 -1.31 -17.64
N TYR A 218 -2.91 -1.18 -17.46
CA TYR A 218 -3.93 -1.67 -18.38
C TYR A 218 -4.75 -0.55 -19.04
N GLN A 219 -4.19 0.68 -19.07
CA GLN A 219 -4.86 1.87 -19.60
C GLN A 219 -5.09 1.84 -21.12
N ASP A 220 -4.50 0.89 -21.83
CA ASP A 220 -4.77 0.57 -23.24
C ASP A 220 -6.13 -0.10 -23.45
N GLN A 221 -6.74 -0.67 -22.39
CA GLN A 221 -8.10 -1.21 -22.42
C GLN A 221 -9.11 -0.08 -22.21
N ALA A 222 -10.01 0.14 -23.16
CA ALA A 222 -10.98 1.24 -23.13
C ALA A 222 -11.87 1.21 -21.87
N ALA A 223 -12.28 0.03 -21.39
CA ALA A 223 -13.06 -0.11 -20.17
C ALA A 223 -12.27 0.32 -18.93
N VAL A 224 -10.99 -0.03 -18.84
CA VAL A 224 -10.10 0.37 -17.75
C VAL A 224 -9.87 1.88 -17.76
N ALA A 225 -9.56 2.45 -18.94
CA ALA A 225 -9.36 3.89 -19.07
C ALA A 225 -10.60 4.69 -18.66
N LYS A 226 -11.80 4.24 -19.07
CA LYS A 226 -13.07 4.87 -18.66
C LYS A 226 -13.26 4.79 -17.14
N ALA A 227 -13.10 3.61 -16.54
CA ALA A 227 -13.26 3.41 -15.10
C ALA A 227 -12.26 4.25 -14.30
N THR A 228 -11.02 4.38 -14.81
CA THR A 228 -9.97 5.24 -14.23
C THR A 228 -10.40 6.70 -14.20
N GLU A 229 -10.89 7.25 -15.31
CA GLU A 229 -11.33 8.65 -15.36
C GLU A 229 -12.54 8.93 -14.43
N GLU A 230 -13.47 8.00 -14.34
CA GLU A 230 -14.61 8.09 -13.42
C GLU A 230 -14.12 8.09 -11.95
N ALA A 231 -13.15 7.25 -11.62
CA ALA A 231 -12.57 7.18 -10.28
C ALA A 231 -11.75 8.45 -9.93
N LEU A 232 -10.95 8.95 -10.85
CA LEU A 232 -10.22 10.20 -10.66
C LEU A 232 -11.19 11.38 -10.43
N ALA A 233 -12.31 11.45 -11.17
CA ALA A 233 -13.33 12.45 -10.96
C ALA A 233 -14.03 12.31 -9.59
N CYS A 234 -14.30 11.09 -9.15
CA CYS A 234 -14.82 10.78 -7.83
C CYS A 234 -13.87 11.25 -6.73
N MET A 235 -12.61 10.85 -6.78
CA MET A 235 -11.60 11.19 -5.78
C MET A 235 -11.30 12.69 -5.74
N SER A 236 -11.30 13.37 -6.88
CA SER A 236 -11.17 14.82 -6.90
C SER A 236 -12.30 15.54 -6.15
N LYS A 237 -13.53 14.99 -6.15
CA LYS A 237 -14.69 15.54 -5.40
C LYS A 237 -14.62 15.20 -3.92
N GLN A 238 -14.11 14.03 -3.54
CA GLN A 238 -14.00 13.59 -2.14
C GLN A 238 -12.84 14.26 -1.41
N GLN A 239 -11.86 14.77 -2.14
CA GLN A 239 -10.70 15.45 -1.57
C GLN A 239 -11.14 16.68 -0.78
N ASP A 240 -10.66 16.80 0.47
CA ASP A 240 -11.00 17.90 1.35
C ASP A 240 -10.28 19.22 0.99
N ALA A 241 -10.60 20.30 1.72
CA ALA A 241 -10.01 21.62 1.52
C ALA A 241 -8.50 21.70 1.79
N SER A 242 -7.94 20.74 2.50
CA SER A 242 -6.50 20.61 2.78
C SER A 242 -5.77 19.72 1.77
N ALA A 243 -6.47 19.27 0.74
CA ALA A 243 -6.03 18.29 -0.25
C ALA A 243 -5.81 16.88 0.32
N GLY A 244 -6.42 16.56 1.46
CA GLY A 244 -6.38 15.25 2.11
C GLY A 244 -7.62 14.41 1.81
N TYR A 245 -7.65 13.23 2.43
CA TYR A 245 -8.75 12.28 2.33
C TYR A 245 -9.14 11.72 3.70
N ALA A 246 -10.39 11.31 3.81
CA ALA A 246 -10.91 10.60 4.97
C ALA A 246 -11.40 9.21 4.54
N SER A 247 -10.96 8.18 5.24
CA SER A 247 -11.51 6.84 5.16
C SER A 247 -12.28 6.55 6.46
N TRP A 248 -13.47 5.97 6.33
CA TRP A 248 -14.37 5.69 7.47
C TRP A 248 -14.64 6.92 8.37
N GLY A 249 -14.67 8.11 7.76
CA GLY A 249 -14.93 9.37 8.46
C GLY A 249 -13.72 9.97 9.20
N THR A 250 -12.55 9.36 9.10
CA THR A 250 -11.30 9.84 9.72
C THR A 250 -10.32 10.30 8.65
N THR A 251 -9.96 11.60 8.68
CA THR A 251 -8.86 12.14 7.86
C THR A 251 -7.54 11.59 8.38
N ASN A 252 -6.78 10.94 7.50
CA ASN A 252 -5.55 10.25 7.86
C ASN A 252 -4.50 10.34 6.77
N SER A 253 -3.24 10.07 7.13
CA SER A 253 -2.10 10.12 6.22
C SER A 253 -2.15 9.02 5.17
N GLU A 254 -2.59 7.81 5.53
CA GLU A 254 -2.59 6.63 4.69
C GLU A 254 -3.51 6.78 3.48
N SER A 255 -4.71 7.33 3.68
CA SER A 255 -5.65 7.57 2.57
C SER A 255 -5.09 8.58 1.56
N CYS A 256 -4.37 9.59 2.04
CA CYS A 256 -3.65 10.51 1.17
C CYS A 256 -2.55 9.78 0.37
N VAL A 257 -1.79 8.90 1.02
CA VAL A 257 -0.72 8.10 0.40
C VAL A 257 -1.25 7.22 -0.72
N GLN A 258 -2.37 6.52 -0.52
CA GLN A 258 -2.91 5.63 -1.56
C GLN A 258 -3.20 6.39 -2.85
N MET A 259 -3.71 7.62 -2.75
CA MET A 259 -3.96 8.47 -3.93
C MET A 259 -2.68 9.06 -4.52
N ILE A 260 -1.66 9.43 -3.70
CA ILE A 260 -0.35 9.85 -4.20
C ILE A 260 0.26 8.73 -5.06
N VAL A 261 0.30 7.50 -4.55
CA VAL A 261 0.85 6.35 -5.28
C VAL A 261 0.04 6.08 -6.56
N ALA A 262 -1.30 6.18 -6.50
CA ALA A 262 -2.17 5.99 -7.66
C ALA A 262 -1.83 6.97 -8.80
N LEU A 263 -1.71 8.26 -8.50
CA LEU A 263 -1.35 9.24 -9.52
C LEU A 263 0.05 8.97 -10.09
N CYS A 264 1.02 8.61 -9.23
CA CYS A 264 2.39 8.28 -9.68
C CYS A 264 2.41 7.05 -10.59
N GLU A 265 1.66 5.98 -10.26
CA GLU A 265 1.57 4.78 -11.11
C GLU A 265 0.89 5.07 -12.46
N LEU A 266 -0.11 5.96 -12.47
CA LEU A 266 -0.79 6.42 -13.69
C LEU A 266 0.03 7.44 -14.50
N GLY A 267 1.16 7.92 -13.99
CA GLY A 267 1.95 8.97 -14.64
C GLY A 267 1.28 10.35 -14.62
N ILE A 268 0.36 10.59 -13.67
CA ILE A 268 -0.34 11.86 -13.50
C ILE A 268 0.47 12.72 -12.51
N PRO A 269 0.83 13.96 -12.87
CA PRO A 269 1.55 14.86 -11.96
C PRO A 269 0.77 15.15 -10.68
N LEU A 270 1.45 15.23 -9.52
CA LEU A 270 0.81 15.49 -8.24
C LEU A 270 0.24 16.91 -8.10
N ASP A 271 0.60 17.81 -9.00
CA ASP A 271 0.08 19.16 -9.16
C ASP A 271 -1.02 19.26 -10.24
N ASP A 272 -1.56 18.13 -10.72
CA ASP A 272 -2.73 18.11 -11.59
C ASP A 272 -3.87 18.92 -10.93
N SER A 273 -4.44 19.85 -11.67
CA SER A 273 -5.42 20.81 -11.18
C SER A 273 -6.68 20.18 -10.55
N ARG A 274 -7.01 18.94 -10.90
CA ARG A 274 -8.10 18.17 -10.29
C ARG A 274 -7.85 17.92 -8.81
N PHE A 275 -6.58 17.75 -8.41
CA PHE A 275 -6.13 17.34 -7.07
C PHE A 275 -5.47 18.46 -6.28
N VAL A 276 -5.47 19.69 -6.77
CA VAL A 276 -5.02 20.87 -6.03
C VAL A 276 -6.24 21.55 -5.38
N LYS A 277 -6.22 21.67 -4.05
CA LYS A 277 -7.28 22.30 -3.26
C LYS A 277 -6.70 23.47 -2.46
N ASN A 278 -7.26 24.67 -2.67
CA ASN A 278 -6.79 25.89 -2.03
C ASN A 278 -5.26 26.12 -2.19
N GLY A 279 -4.72 25.77 -3.37
CA GLY A 279 -3.30 25.89 -3.67
C GLY A 279 -2.40 24.83 -3.02
N LYS A 280 -2.97 23.81 -2.39
CA LYS A 280 -2.25 22.68 -1.77
C LYS A 280 -2.39 21.43 -2.62
N THR A 281 -1.32 20.66 -2.73
CA THR A 281 -1.28 19.32 -3.29
C THR A 281 -1.50 18.26 -2.19
N MET A 282 -1.72 17.01 -2.58
CA MET A 282 -1.74 15.89 -1.63
C MET A 282 -0.41 15.72 -0.90
N LEU A 283 0.70 16.06 -1.56
CA LEU A 283 2.02 16.01 -0.92
C LEU A 283 2.16 17.08 0.17
N ASP A 284 1.61 18.29 -0.04
CA ASP A 284 1.54 19.32 1.00
C ASP A 284 0.68 18.86 2.18
N ASN A 285 -0.41 18.15 1.92
CA ASN A 285 -1.25 17.56 2.97
C ASN A 285 -0.47 16.49 3.74
N LEU A 286 0.18 15.54 3.05
CA LEU A 286 0.98 14.49 3.70
C LEU A 286 2.06 15.05 4.61
N MET A 287 2.71 16.16 4.21
CA MET A 287 3.73 16.83 5.04
C MET A 287 3.18 17.40 6.36
N THR A 288 1.87 17.55 6.51
CA THR A 288 1.27 17.98 7.81
C THR A 288 1.31 16.88 8.87
N PHE A 289 1.47 15.63 8.46
CA PHE A 289 1.61 14.46 9.35
C PHE A 289 3.07 14.11 9.66
N TYR A 290 4.01 14.77 9.01
CA TYR A 290 5.44 14.48 9.15
C TYR A 290 6.00 14.95 10.49
N LEU A 291 6.70 14.06 11.16
CA LEU A 291 7.46 14.32 12.39
C LEU A 291 8.96 14.18 12.10
N PRO A 292 9.71 15.29 11.96
CA PRO A 292 11.13 15.24 11.64
C PRO A 292 11.91 14.28 12.57
N GLY A 293 12.64 13.33 11.97
CA GLY A 293 13.38 12.30 12.68
C GLY A 293 12.54 11.19 13.33
N ASN A 294 11.20 11.25 13.25
CA ASN A 294 10.32 10.34 13.98
C ASN A 294 9.15 9.76 13.13
N GLY A 295 9.23 9.84 11.79
CA GLY A 295 8.24 9.26 10.90
C GLY A 295 6.96 10.11 10.77
N PHE A 296 5.78 9.47 10.81
CA PHE A 296 4.51 10.13 10.50
C PHE A 296 3.43 9.81 11.54
N LEU A 297 2.52 10.78 11.72
CA LEU A 297 1.25 10.59 12.43
C LEU A 297 0.26 9.82 11.55
N HIS A 298 -0.64 9.06 12.18
CA HIS A 298 -1.83 8.52 11.54
C HIS A 298 -2.87 9.63 11.28
N THR A 299 -3.22 10.38 12.32
CA THR A 299 -4.13 11.53 12.26
C THR A 299 -3.45 12.80 12.76
N ALA A 300 -3.92 13.97 12.32
CA ALA A 300 -3.30 15.26 12.65
C ALA A 300 -3.32 15.59 14.16
N ASP A 301 -4.25 15.01 14.93
CA ASP A 301 -4.38 15.13 16.37
C ASP A 301 -3.66 14.00 17.16
N GLY A 302 -2.92 13.14 16.45
CA GLY A 302 -2.17 12.04 17.04
C GLY A 302 -1.06 12.53 17.97
N SER A 303 -0.79 11.78 19.04
CA SER A 303 0.20 12.14 20.06
C SER A 303 1.63 11.70 19.76
N GLY A 304 1.86 10.97 18.66
CA GLY A 304 3.18 10.45 18.28
C GLY A 304 3.16 9.71 16.95
N SER A 305 4.34 9.29 16.49
CA SER A 305 4.46 8.53 15.25
C SER A 305 3.72 7.20 15.33
N ASN A 306 3.12 6.85 14.20
CA ASN A 306 2.49 5.55 14.00
C ASN A 306 3.34 4.76 13.01
N GLN A 307 3.69 3.50 13.31
CA GLN A 307 4.57 2.71 12.46
C GLN A 307 3.94 2.44 11.09
N MET A 308 2.67 2.06 11.05
CA MET A 308 1.95 1.80 9.79
C MET A 308 1.86 3.07 8.93
N ALA A 309 1.47 4.20 9.54
CA ALA A 309 1.42 5.49 8.86
C ALA A 309 2.79 5.89 8.31
N SER A 310 3.86 5.67 9.09
CA SER A 310 5.23 5.99 8.68
C SER A 310 5.71 5.13 7.51
N GLU A 311 5.43 3.83 7.52
CA GLU A 311 5.76 2.93 6.41
C GLU A 311 5.00 3.31 5.14
N GLN A 312 3.70 3.61 5.26
CA GLN A 312 2.90 4.02 4.12
C GLN A 312 3.33 5.39 3.59
N ALA A 313 3.51 6.38 4.46
CA ALA A 313 4.02 7.68 4.06
C ALA A 313 5.38 7.57 3.37
N PHE A 314 6.26 6.71 3.87
CA PHE A 314 7.57 6.49 3.27
C PHE A 314 7.49 6.00 1.83
N TYR A 315 6.73 4.95 1.55
CA TYR A 315 6.61 4.51 0.16
C TYR A 315 5.83 5.51 -0.72
N GLY A 316 4.90 6.29 -0.16
CA GLY A 316 4.23 7.37 -0.88
C GLY A 316 5.17 8.51 -1.28
N LEU A 317 6.07 8.92 -0.38
CA LEU A 317 7.13 9.89 -0.68
C LEU A 317 8.07 9.38 -1.76
N ILE A 318 8.44 8.09 -1.70
CA ILE A 318 9.29 7.45 -2.71
C ILE A 318 8.60 7.42 -4.06
N ALA A 319 7.31 7.09 -4.11
CA ALA A 319 6.53 7.14 -5.36
C ALA A 319 6.57 8.55 -5.97
N ALA A 320 6.34 9.58 -5.14
CA ALA A 320 6.40 10.98 -5.57
C ALA A 320 7.81 11.38 -6.07
N GLN A 321 8.86 11.02 -5.33
CA GLN A 321 10.23 11.32 -5.73
C GLN A 321 10.60 10.64 -7.04
N ARG A 322 10.31 9.33 -7.16
CA ARG A 322 10.60 8.55 -8.36
C ARG A 322 9.87 9.09 -9.59
N ALA A 323 8.61 9.54 -9.42
CA ALA A 323 7.85 10.16 -10.49
C ALA A 323 8.48 11.50 -10.95
N ARG A 324 8.92 12.34 -10.02
CA ARG A 324 9.63 13.61 -10.34
C ARG A 324 10.99 13.38 -11.00
N ASP A 325 11.70 12.34 -10.58
CA ASP A 325 13.01 11.95 -11.14
C ASP A 325 12.89 11.21 -12.48
N GLY A 326 11.68 10.93 -12.97
CA GLY A 326 11.46 10.18 -14.21
C GLY A 326 11.95 8.72 -14.13
N ARG A 327 12.00 8.14 -12.92
CA ARG A 327 12.40 6.76 -12.67
C ARG A 327 11.20 5.82 -12.81
N ASN A 328 11.45 4.51 -12.88
CA ASN A 328 10.37 3.53 -12.78
C ASN A 328 9.51 3.80 -11.53
N SER A 329 8.20 3.64 -11.64
CA SER A 329 7.28 3.85 -10.53
C SER A 329 7.56 2.89 -9.35
N LEU A 330 6.89 3.10 -8.24
CA LEU A 330 7.13 2.33 -7.01
C LEU A 330 7.05 0.82 -7.25
N TYR A 331 6.05 0.38 -8.00
CA TYR A 331 5.78 -1.04 -8.24
C TYR A 331 6.34 -1.57 -9.57
N ARG A 332 6.95 -0.76 -10.43
CA ARG A 332 7.64 -1.18 -11.65
C ARG A 332 9.12 -1.44 -11.35
N MET A 333 9.48 -2.69 -11.09
CA MET A 333 10.75 -3.06 -10.47
C MET A 333 11.82 -3.57 -11.44
N GLY A 334 11.78 -3.12 -12.71
CA GLY A 334 12.87 -3.36 -13.66
C GLY A 334 14.21 -2.76 -13.24
N ASP A 335 14.19 -1.78 -12.33
CA ASP A 335 15.36 -1.13 -11.73
C ASP A 335 15.48 -1.43 -10.21
N SER A 336 15.00 -2.59 -9.76
CA SER A 336 15.14 -3.03 -8.37
C SER A 336 16.59 -3.26 -7.98
N LEU A 337 16.86 -3.30 -6.68
CA LEU A 337 18.14 -3.79 -6.17
C LEU A 337 18.39 -5.23 -6.65
N THR A 338 19.66 -5.63 -6.64
CA THR A 338 20.06 -7.02 -6.83
C THR A 338 20.83 -7.44 -5.61
N VAL A 339 20.12 -8.00 -4.64
CA VAL A 339 20.74 -8.55 -3.42
C VAL A 339 21.35 -9.90 -3.76
N THR A 340 22.68 -9.99 -3.68
CA THR A 340 23.45 -11.17 -4.01
C THR A 340 23.85 -11.91 -2.75
N GLY A 341 24.13 -13.22 -2.90
CA GLY A 341 24.62 -14.06 -1.80
C GLY A 341 23.54 -14.45 -0.79
N GLU A 342 23.97 -15.35 0.09
CA GLU A 342 23.22 -15.81 1.24
C GLU A 342 24.01 -15.51 2.50
N LEU A 343 23.34 -15.10 3.55
CA LEU A 343 23.97 -14.91 4.85
C LEU A 343 24.00 -16.26 5.60
N ALA A 344 25.16 -16.91 5.57
CA ALA A 344 25.33 -18.20 6.24
C ALA A 344 25.02 -18.07 7.74
N GLY A 345 24.11 -18.92 8.24
CA GLY A 345 23.72 -18.94 9.65
C GLY A 345 22.86 -17.78 10.10
N ALA A 346 22.23 -17.06 9.16
CA ALA A 346 21.27 -16.03 9.49
C ALA A 346 20.13 -16.62 10.34
N LYS A 347 19.78 -15.90 11.42
CA LYS A 347 18.61 -16.21 12.23
C LYS A 347 17.43 -15.39 11.73
N PRO A 348 16.20 -15.88 11.90
CA PRO A 348 15.01 -15.07 11.65
C PRO A 348 15.11 -13.73 12.39
N GLY A 349 14.67 -12.65 11.72
CA GLY A 349 14.64 -11.32 12.31
C GLY A 349 13.71 -11.26 13.51
N GLU A 350 14.03 -10.43 14.49
CA GLU A 350 13.25 -10.25 15.72
C GLU A 350 12.07 -9.28 15.55
N GLY A 351 12.07 -8.51 14.45
CA GLY A 351 11.02 -7.54 14.13
C GLY A 351 11.13 -6.23 14.90
N LEU A 352 9.99 -5.60 15.16
CA LEU A 352 9.92 -4.37 15.93
C LEU A 352 10.16 -4.64 17.41
N GLU A 353 10.84 -3.72 18.08
CA GLU A 353 11.06 -3.78 19.53
C GLU A 353 9.72 -3.90 20.26
N GLY A 354 9.63 -4.83 21.20
CA GLY A 354 8.41 -5.12 21.95
C GLY A 354 7.36 -5.98 21.23
N LYS A 355 7.62 -6.39 19.98
CA LYS A 355 6.78 -7.36 19.26
C LYS A 355 7.26 -8.77 19.58
N ASP A 356 6.36 -9.64 20.03
CA ASP A 356 6.67 -11.04 20.30
C ASP A 356 6.98 -11.78 18.98
N PRO A 357 8.20 -12.24 18.72
CA PRO A 357 8.55 -12.99 17.52
C PRO A 357 7.70 -14.26 17.35
N ALA A 358 7.30 -14.90 18.45
CA ALA A 358 6.48 -16.12 18.42
C ALA A 358 5.12 -15.86 17.77
N VAL A 359 4.52 -14.67 17.95
CA VAL A 359 3.23 -14.30 17.33
C VAL A 359 3.39 -14.14 15.81
N THR A 360 4.56 -13.73 15.34
CA THR A 360 4.84 -13.52 13.90
C THR A 360 5.13 -14.84 13.20
N TYR A 361 5.78 -15.77 13.90
CA TYR A 361 6.23 -17.07 13.38
C TYR A 361 5.39 -18.22 13.92
N MET A 362 4.07 -18.11 13.94
CA MET A 362 3.19 -19.25 14.22
C MET A 362 2.96 -20.04 12.92
N PRO A 363 3.68 -21.12 12.65
CA PRO A 363 3.47 -21.94 11.46
C PRO A 363 2.09 -22.58 11.54
N ILE A 364 1.53 -22.94 10.37
CA ILE A 364 0.32 -23.77 10.33
C ILE A 364 0.69 -25.18 10.75
N VAL A 365 0.13 -25.63 11.86
CA VAL A 365 0.37 -26.96 12.43
C VAL A 365 -0.75 -27.95 12.07
N ASP A 366 -1.94 -27.46 11.81
CA ASP A 366 -3.09 -28.25 11.36
C ASP A 366 -3.97 -27.42 10.42
N ARG A 367 -3.97 -27.74 9.13
CA ARG A 367 -4.74 -27.02 8.12
C ARG A 367 -6.23 -27.28 8.15
N GLU A 368 -6.62 -28.43 8.70
CA GLU A 368 -8.01 -28.86 8.82
C GLU A 368 -8.61 -28.46 10.17
N ALA A 369 -7.85 -27.72 11.00
CA ALA A 369 -8.31 -27.34 12.34
C ALA A 369 -9.57 -26.48 12.26
N THR A 370 -10.66 -27.03 12.75
CA THR A 370 -11.97 -26.40 12.88
C THR A 370 -12.73 -26.99 14.07
N PHE A 371 -13.89 -26.44 14.39
CA PHE A 371 -14.72 -26.91 15.50
C PHE A 371 -16.15 -27.14 15.03
N PRO A 372 -16.83 -28.22 15.49
CA PRO A 372 -18.19 -28.56 15.04
C PRO A 372 -19.22 -27.48 15.32
N ASP A 373 -19.06 -26.73 16.39
CA ASP A 373 -19.98 -25.68 16.84
C ASP A 373 -19.85 -24.35 16.09
N ILE A 374 -18.85 -24.21 15.22
CA ILE A 374 -18.67 -23.02 14.38
C ILE A 374 -18.85 -23.24 12.89
N THR A 375 -19.17 -24.47 12.46
CA THR A 375 -19.25 -24.89 11.05
C THR A 375 -20.67 -25.33 10.64
N GLY A 376 -20.92 -25.43 9.34
CA GLY A 376 -22.17 -25.95 8.77
C GLY A 376 -23.38 -25.11 9.16
N VAL A 377 -24.38 -25.73 9.76
CA VAL A 377 -25.62 -25.07 10.22
C VAL A 377 -25.39 -24.11 11.37
N ASN A 378 -24.26 -24.26 12.08
CA ASN A 378 -23.84 -23.44 13.20
C ASN A 378 -22.78 -22.40 12.77
N ALA A 379 -22.64 -22.11 11.48
CA ALA A 379 -21.60 -21.24 10.95
C ALA A 379 -21.50 -19.92 11.74
N HIS A 380 -20.40 -19.74 12.40
CA HIS A 380 -20.13 -18.54 13.19
C HIS A 380 -19.52 -17.44 12.31
N LYS A 381 -19.96 -16.18 12.51
CA LYS A 381 -19.45 -15.03 11.71
C LYS A 381 -17.93 -14.87 11.76
N ASN A 382 -17.30 -15.35 12.84
CA ASN A 382 -15.85 -15.29 13.02
C ASN A 382 -15.15 -16.63 12.72
N GLN A 383 -15.85 -17.62 12.13
CA GLN A 383 -15.27 -18.93 11.79
C GLN A 383 -13.89 -18.82 11.13
N PRO A 384 -13.68 -17.98 10.09
CA PRO A 384 -12.37 -17.86 9.45
C PRO A 384 -11.23 -17.42 10.37
N ALA A 385 -11.54 -16.55 11.34
CA ALA A 385 -10.54 -16.09 12.31
C ALA A 385 -10.23 -17.18 13.34
N ILE A 386 -11.25 -17.90 13.80
CA ILE A 386 -11.12 -19.00 14.75
C ILE A 386 -10.28 -20.13 14.11
N GLU A 387 -10.61 -20.56 12.91
CA GLU A 387 -9.87 -21.59 12.17
C GLU A 387 -8.42 -21.15 11.88
N SER A 388 -8.19 -19.87 11.57
CA SER A 388 -6.84 -19.35 11.38
C SER A 388 -5.98 -19.41 12.64
N LEU A 389 -6.58 -19.21 13.81
CA LEU A 389 -5.88 -19.35 15.10
C LEU A 389 -5.69 -20.81 15.48
N ALA A 390 -6.71 -21.65 15.25
CA ALA A 390 -6.64 -23.10 15.52
C ALA A 390 -5.59 -23.77 14.64
N SER A 391 -5.56 -23.47 13.35
CA SER A 391 -4.56 -24.02 12.42
C SER A 391 -3.10 -23.73 12.80
N ARG A 392 -2.89 -22.67 13.60
CA ARG A 392 -1.58 -22.26 14.10
C ARG A 392 -1.32 -22.69 15.54
N GLY A 393 -2.23 -23.47 16.15
CA GLY A 393 -2.11 -23.89 17.54
C GLY A 393 -2.35 -22.77 18.57
N GLY A 394 -2.85 -21.61 18.12
CA GLY A 394 -3.18 -20.48 19.01
C GLY A 394 -4.39 -20.70 19.88
N ILE A 395 -5.29 -21.61 19.47
CA ILE A 395 -6.46 -22.09 20.23
C ILE A 395 -6.64 -23.58 19.96
N SER A 396 -7.07 -24.33 20.97
CA SER A 396 -7.28 -25.79 20.90
C SER A 396 -8.70 -26.24 21.18
N GLY A 397 -9.60 -25.30 21.42
CA GLY A 397 -10.97 -25.61 21.82
C GLY A 397 -11.08 -26.23 23.23
N LYS A 398 -12.28 -26.66 23.57
CA LYS A 398 -12.61 -27.33 24.83
C LYS A 398 -12.38 -28.85 24.77
N SER A 399 -12.43 -29.51 25.90
CA SER A 399 -12.23 -30.97 26.01
C SER A 399 -13.31 -31.80 25.28
N ASP A 400 -14.44 -31.22 24.93
CA ASP A 400 -15.52 -31.83 24.15
C ASP A 400 -15.35 -31.63 22.64
N GLY A 401 -14.30 -30.99 22.20
CA GLY A 401 -13.99 -30.72 20.79
C GLY A 401 -14.67 -29.46 20.23
N ASN A 402 -15.39 -28.70 21.02
CA ASN A 402 -16.05 -27.45 20.61
C ASN A 402 -15.14 -26.24 20.85
N PHE A 403 -15.45 -25.13 20.15
CA PHE A 403 -14.77 -23.84 20.35
C PHE A 403 -15.27 -23.15 21.61
N ASP A 404 -16.60 -23.07 21.83
CA ASP A 404 -17.24 -22.37 22.94
C ASP A 404 -17.92 -23.32 23.96
#